data_fbd8ca362fe21df5c6276543696e851e
#
_entry.id   fbd8ca362fe21df5c6276543696e851e
#
_cell.length_a   1.000
_cell.length_b   1.000
_cell.length_c   1.000
_cell.angle_alpha   90.00
_cell.angle_beta   90.00
_cell.angle_gamma   90.00
#
_symmetry.space_group_name_H-M   'P 1'
#
loop_
_entity.id
_entity.type
_entity.pdbx_description
1 polymer ?
#
loop_
_entity_poly.entity_id
_entity_poly.type
_entity_poly.pdbx_seq_one_letter_code
_entity_poly.pdbx_strand_id
1 'polypeptide(L)'
;CSDKCVGDYKDRYDAAHQRRQVKKRDKGVCASCGLDTTAFREELKRAYFDGMRERGLPQPLHEHYIHVSILAKTPACMALLEKHGFTLKDVSFSGHGMQDFWQADHAVPVVEGGGGVHWQELRTLCSSCHRRETKALAARRAAARKNKS
;
A
#
# COMPACT_ATOMS: atom_id res chain seq x y z
N CYS A 1 4.11 4.57 -34.36
CA CYS A 1 3.78 3.42 -33.52
C CYS A 1 2.29 3.16 -33.59
N SER A 2 1.88 1.88 -33.62
CA SER A 2 0.47 1.51 -33.58
C SER A 2 -0.06 1.62 -32.13
N ASP A 3 -1.39 1.74 -31.98
CA ASP A 3 -2.03 1.75 -30.65
C ASP A 3 -1.66 0.53 -29.81
N LYS A 4 -1.43 -0.61 -30.47
CA LYS A 4 -0.94 -1.83 -29.83
C LYS A 4 0.43 -1.63 -29.18
N CYS A 5 1.39 -1.00 -29.88
CA CYS A 5 2.74 -0.75 -29.32
C CYS A 5 2.66 0.20 -28.11
N VAL A 6 1.77 1.20 -28.17
CA VAL A 6 1.55 2.12 -27.02
C VAL A 6 0.92 1.39 -25.85
N GLY A 7 -0.02 0.48 -26.11
CA GLY A 7 -0.64 -0.37 -25.11
C GLY A 7 0.40 -1.27 -24.41
N ASP A 8 1.17 -2.03 -25.19
CA ASP A 8 2.21 -2.93 -24.69
C ASP A 8 3.27 -2.17 -23.87
N TYR A 9 3.64 -0.95 -24.28
CA TYR A 9 4.55 -0.11 -23.52
C TYR A 9 3.96 0.28 -22.14
N LYS A 10 2.71 0.75 -22.12
CA LYS A 10 2.04 1.12 -20.86
C LYS A 10 1.90 -0.06 -19.92
N ASP A 11 1.55 -1.23 -20.44
CA ASP A 11 1.38 -2.45 -19.67
C ASP A 11 2.68 -2.91 -18.97
N ARG A 12 3.86 -2.54 -19.52
CA ARG A 12 5.16 -2.95 -18.99
C ARG A 12 5.93 -1.86 -18.25
N TYR A 13 5.73 -0.58 -18.60
CA TYR A 13 6.63 0.49 -18.15
C TYR A 13 5.91 1.70 -17.53
N ASP A 14 4.59 1.82 -17.67
CA ASP A 14 3.83 2.89 -17.03
C ASP A 14 3.33 2.41 -15.66
N ALA A 15 4.04 2.78 -14.60
CA ALA A 15 3.71 2.38 -13.23
C ALA A 15 2.31 2.84 -12.79
N ALA A 16 1.84 4.01 -13.27
CA ALA A 16 0.50 4.49 -12.95
C ALA A 16 -0.58 3.66 -13.65
N HIS A 17 -0.34 3.29 -14.92
CA HIS A 17 -1.20 2.38 -15.65
C HIS A 17 -1.24 1.00 -14.99
N GLN A 18 -0.07 0.40 -14.72
CA GLN A 18 0.05 -0.90 -14.05
C GLN A 18 -0.70 -0.91 -12.71
N ARG A 19 -0.50 0.13 -11.88
CA ARG A 19 -1.19 0.26 -10.60
C ARG A 19 -2.71 0.30 -10.76
N ARG A 20 -3.24 1.02 -11.78
CA ARG A 20 -4.69 1.04 -12.07
C ARG A 20 -5.22 -0.35 -12.47
N GLN A 21 -4.50 -1.08 -13.33
CA GLN A 21 -4.91 -2.42 -13.78
C GLN A 21 -4.89 -3.42 -12.63
N VAL A 22 -3.84 -3.42 -11.82
CA VAL A 22 -3.74 -4.26 -10.60
C VAL A 22 -4.88 -3.94 -9.62
N LYS A 23 -5.17 -2.65 -9.37
CA LYS A 23 -6.31 -2.25 -8.52
C LYS A 23 -7.64 -2.76 -9.06
N LYS A 24 -7.86 -2.65 -10.39
CA LYS A 24 -9.09 -3.13 -11.04
C LYS A 24 -9.26 -4.63 -10.90
N ARG A 25 -8.19 -5.41 -11.08
CA ARG A 25 -8.19 -6.88 -10.96
C ARG A 25 -8.39 -7.34 -9.50
N ASP A 26 -7.56 -6.82 -8.59
CA ASP A 26 -7.43 -7.33 -7.22
C ASP A 26 -8.33 -6.59 -6.22
N LYS A 27 -8.95 -5.48 -6.63
CA LYS A 27 -9.83 -4.62 -5.81
C LYS A 27 -9.15 -4.11 -4.52
N GLY A 28 -7.82 -4.15 -4.45
CA GLY A 28 -7.05 -3.75 -3.28
C GLY A 28 -6.91 -4.84 -2.21
N VAL A 29 -7.26 -6.08 -2.53
CA VAL A 29 -7.08 -7.21 -1.62
C VAL A 29 -5.64 -7.71 -1.66
N CYS A 30 -4.99 -7.79 -0.50
CA CYS A 30 -3.61 -8.23 -0.38
C CYS A 30 -3.47 -9.72 -0.71
N ALA A 31 -2.64 -10.07 -1.70
CA ALA A 31 -2.39 -11.45 -2.12
C ALA A 31 -1.70 -12.31 -1.03
N SER A 32 -1.02 -11.69 -0.05
CA SER A 32 -0.30 -12.40 1.01
C SER A 32 -1.14 -12.67 2.26
N CYS A 33 -1.98 -11.72 2.70
CA CYS A 33 -2.74 -11.87 3.93
C CYS A 33 -4.26 -11.72 3.78
N GLY A 34 -4.76 -11.48 2.57
CA GLY A 34 -6.19 -11.34 2.31
C GLY A 34 -6.83 -10.02 2.78
N LEU A 35 -6.04 -9.08 3.34
CA LEU A 35 -6.58 -7.81 3.81
C LEU A 35 -7.16 -6.99 2.65
N ASP A 36 -8.44 -6.63 2.74
CA ASP A 36 -9.04 -5.60 1.89
C ASP A 36 -8.57 -4.22 2.38
N THR A 37 -7.60 -3.65 1.67
CA THR A 37 -7.00 -2.36 2.06
C THR A 37 -7.94 -1.18 1.84
N THR A 38 -8.96 -1.33 1.00
CA THR A 38 -9.98 -0.30 0.79
C THR A 38 -10.94 -0.27 1.98
N ALA A 39 -11.45 -1.42 2.38
CA ALA A 39 -12.29 -1.54 3.58
C ALA A 39 -11.54 -1.10 4.84
N PHE A 40 -10.29 -1.50 4.98
CA PHE A 40 -9.43 -1.06 6.10
C PHE A 40 -9.27 0.47 6.15
N ARG A 41 -9.03 1.11 5.01
CA ARG A 41 -8.91 2.57 4.95
C ARG A 41 -10.19 3.26 5.42
N GLU A 42 -11.35 2.78 4.99
CA GLU A 42 -12.64 3.35 5.40
C GLU A 42 -12.95 3.08 6.89
N GLU A 43 -12.55 1.94 7.43
CA GLU A 43 -12.63 1.64 8.85
C GLU A 43 -11.73 2.58 9.69
N LEU A 44 -10.51 2.80 9.23
CA LEU A 44 -9.58 3.73 9.90
C LEU A 44 -10.10 5.18 9.88
N LYS A 45 -10.68 5.61 8.76
CA LYS A 45 -11.33 6.93 8.68
C LYS A 45 -12.49 7.06 9.67
N ARG A 46 -13.37 6.06 9.74
CA ARG A 46 -14.48 6.07 10.71
C ARG A 46 -13.96 6.19 12.14
N ALA A 47 -13.02 5.35 12.52
CA ALA A 47 -12.41 5.41 13.85
C ALA A 47 -11.76 6.77 14.15
N TYR A 48 -11.16 7.41 13.15
CA TYR A 48 -10.58 8.75 13.28
C TYR A 48 -11.65 9.81 13.58
N PHE A 49 -12.74 9.85 12.79
CA PHE A 49 -13.80 10.84 12.96
C PHE A 49 -14.62 10.60 14.24
N ASP A 50 -14.82 9.35 14.62
CA ASP A 50 -15.46 8.99 15.90
C ASP A 50 -14.62 9.49 17.08
N GLY A 51 -13.31 9.22 17.06
CA GLY A 51 -12.40 9.70 18.09
C GLY A 51 -12.27 11.24 18.15
N MET A 52 -12.41 11.93 17.02
CA MET A 52 -12.52 13.41 17.04
C MET A 52 -13.81 13.87 17.74
N ARG A 53 -14.92 13.22 17.46
CA ARG A 53 -16.25 13.53 18.02
C ARG A 53 -16.28 13.31 19.53
N GLU A 54 -15.75 12.18 20.00
CA GLU A 54 -15.63 11.87 21.42
C GLU A 54 -14.78 12.90 22.20
N ARG A 55 -13.81 13.51 21.53
CA ARG A 55 -12.92 14.53 22.10
C ARG A 55 -13.46 15.96 21.92
N GLY A 56 -14.64 16.16 21.37
CA GLY A 56 -15.21 17.48 21.09
C GLY A 56 -14.42 18.29 20.08
N LEU A 57 -13.62 17.64 19.21
CA LEU A 57 -12.82 18.33 18.19
C LEU A 57 -13.70 18.71 16.99
N PRO A 58 -13.44 19.88 16.36
CA PRO A 58 -14.20 20.29 15.18
C PRO A 58 -13.99 19.28 14.06
N GLN A 59 -15.11 18.87 13.43
CA GLN A 59 -15.06 18.00 12.26
C GLN A 59 -14.56 18.81 11.06
N PRO A 60 -13.58 18.30 10.28
CA PRO A 60 -13.14 18.99 9.08
C PRO A 60 -14.28 19.01 8.04
N LEU A 61 -14.41 20.13 7.34
CA LEU A 61 -15.41 20.32 6.28
C LEU A 61 -15.23 19.35 5.10
N HIS A 62 -14.02 18.79 4.94
CA HIS A 62 -13.70 17.82 3.91
C HIS A 62 -12.92 16.66 4.51
N GLU A 63 -13.25 15.42 4.14
CA GLU A 63 -12.59 14.19 4.56
C GLU A 63 -11.08 14.13 4.21
N HIS A 64 -10.58 15.13 3.47
CA HIS A 64 -9.18 15.21 3.06
C HIS A 64 -8.22 15.65 4.17
N TYR A 65 -8.74 16.19 5.30
CA TYR A 65 -7.91 16.72 6.38
C TYR A 65 -7.80 15.77 7.56
N ILE A 66 -7.20 14.59 7.32
CA ILE A 66 -6.82 13.71 8.42
C ILE A 66 -5.41 14.07 8.88
N HIS A 67 -5.28 14.46 10.15
CA HIS A 67 -3.99 14.79 10.75
C HIS A 67 -3.38 13.57 11.45
N VAL A 68 -2.14 13.21 11.11
CA VAL A 68 -1.41 12.10 11.75
C VAL A 68 -1.31 12.28 13.27
N SER A 69 -1.13 13.52 13.74
CA SER A 69 -1.05 13.82 15.18
C SER A 69 -2.35 13.55 15.93
N ILE A 70 -3.52 13.70 15.29
CA ILE A 70 -4.81 13.36 15.89
C ILE A 70 -5.02 11.84 15.82
N LEU A 71 -4.70 11.24 14.68
CA LEU A 71 -4.77 9.79 14.48
C LEU A 71 -3.92 9.05 15.52
N ALA A 72 -2.69 9.52 15.77
CA ALA A 72 -1.78 8.96 16.79
C ALA A 72 -2.32 9.06 18.22
N LYS A 73 -3.22 10.01 18.48
CA LYS A 73 -3.86 10.21 19.79
C LYS A 73 -5.25 9.55 19.89
N THR A 74 -5.67 8.81 18.87
CA THR A 74 -6.95 8.11 18.83
C THR A 74 -6.70 6.62 19.06
N PRO A 75 -7.01 6.06 20.24
CA PRO A 75 -6.69 4.68 20.59
C PRO A 75 -7.26 3.65 19.60
N ALA A 76 -8.48 3.86 19.13
CA ALA A 76 -9.11 2.99 18.14
C ALA A 76 -8.32 2.94 16.82
N CYS A 77 -7.78 4.08 16.35
CA CYS A 77 -6.95 4.12 15.16
C CYS A 77 -5.63 3.36 15.36
N MET A 78 -5.00 3.54 16.53
CA MET A 78 -3.74 2.85 16.84
C MET A 78 -3.95 1.34 16.94
N ALA A 79 -5.03 0.89 17.58
CA ALA A 79 -5.39 -0.53 17.66
C ALA A 79 -5.64 -1.16 16.27
N LEU A 80 -6.32 -0.44 15.36
CA LEU A 80 -6.52 -0.90 13.99
C LEU A 80 -5.22 -1.01 13.21
N LEU A 81 -4.32 -0.04 13.33
CA LEU A 81 -3.01 -0.10 12.69
C LEU A 81 -2.21 -1.30 13.22
N GLU A 82 -2.13 -1.46 14.52
CA GLU A 82 -1.38 -2.54 15.18
C GLU A 82 -1.93 -3.92 14.78
N LYS A 83 -3.25 -4.11 14.82
CA LYS A 83 -3.93 -5.35 14.42
C LYS A 83 -3.48 -5.87 13.05
N HIS A 84 -3.21 -4.97 12.11
CA HIS A 84 -2.80 -5.32 10.74
C HIS A 84 -1.30 -5.12 10.47
N GLY A 85 -0.50 -4.85 11.52
CA GLY A 85 0.94 -4.66 11.42
C GLY A 85 1.34 -3.39 10.69
N PHE A 86 0.46 -2.38 10.68
CA PHE A 86 0.77 -1.04 10.18
C PHE A 86 1.36 -0.17 11.28
N THR A 87 2.04 0.88 10.86
CA THR A 87 2.59 1.93 11.73
C THR A 87 2.10 3.29 11.24
N LEU A 88 2.30 4.33 12.03
CA LEU A 88 2.01 5.71 11.59
C LEU A 88 2.77 6.10 10.31
N LYS A 89 3.92 5.46 10.04
CA LYS A 89 4.70 5.70 8.81
C LYS A 89 4.01 5.17 7.56
N ASP A 90 3.09 4.22 7.70
CA ASP A 90 2.30 3.70 6.58
C ASP A 90 1.12 4.60 6.24
N VAL A 91 0.78 5.52 7.15
CA VAL A 91 -0.29 6.50 6.94
C VAL A 91 0.29 7.68 6.18
N SER A 92 0.13 7.66 4.88
CA SER A 92 0.56 8.75 4.01
C SER A 92 -0.64 9.52 3.46
N PHE A 93 -0.40 10.79 3.18
CA PHE A 93 -1.40 11.72 2.66
C PHE A 93 -0.91 12.34 1.36
N SER A 94 -1.85 12.57 0.44
CA SER A 94 -1.65 13.41 -0.73
C SER A 94 -2.70 14.52 -0.72
N GLY A 95 -2.64 15.46 -1.64
CA GLY A 95 -3.66 16.51 -1.77
C GLY A 95 -5.11 16.00 -1.92
N HIS A 96 -5.31 14.69 -2.05
CA HIS A 96 -6.61 14.03 -2.16
C HIS A 96 -6.98 13.20 -0.92
N GLY A 97 -6.29 13.40 0.22
CA GLY A 97 -6.57 12.69 1.47
C GLY A 97 -5.66 11.50 1.76
N MET A 98 -6.13 10.59 2.63
CA MET A 98 -5.38 9.41 3.03
C MET A 98 -5.20 8.44 1.87
N GLN A 99 -3.95 8.05 1.61
CA GLN A 99 -3.62 7.12 0.53
C GLN A 99 -4.02 5.68 0.86
N ASP A 100 -4.07 4.87 -0.18
CA ASP A 100 -4.28 3.44 -0.06
C ASP A 100 -3.11 2.76 0.68
N PHE A 101 -3.42 1.75 1.50
CA PHE A 101 -2.46 0.95 2.27
C PHE A 101 -1.89 -0.23 1.47
N TRP A 102 -1.75 -0.08 0.16
CA TRP A 102 -1.27 -1.16 -0.71
C TRP A 102 -0.29 -0.66 -1.79
N GLN A 103 0.45 -1.61 -2.32
CA GLN A 103 1.37 -1.39 -3.44
C GLN A 103 1.20 -2.50 -4.49
N ALA A 104 1.42 -2.15 -5.77
CA ALA A 104 1.63 -3.13 -6.82
C ALA A 104 3.08 -3.63 -6.69
N ASP A 105 3.24 -4.91 -6.41
CA ASP A 105 4.51 -5.56 -6.14
C ASP A 105 4.81 -6.60 -7.22
N HIS A 106 6.08 -6.74 -7.60
CA HIS A 106 6.52 -7.76 -8.55
C HIS A 106 6.46 -9.15 -7.90
N ALA A 107 5.80 -10.11 -8.55
CA ALA A 107 5.78 -11.50 -8.07
C ALA A 107 7.19 -12.08 -7.98
N VAL A 108 8.05 -11.75 -8.98
CA VAL A 108 9.50 -11.97 -8.93
C VAL A 108 10.17 -10.62 -8.68
N PRO A 109 11.01 -10.48 -7.65
CA PRO A 109 11.71 -9.22 -7.38
C PRO A 109 12.51 -8.70 -8.57
N VAL A 110 12.50 -7.39 -8.81
CA VAL A 110 13.24 -6.76 -9.95
C VAL A 110 14.72 -7.16 -9.96
N VAL A 111 15.34 -7.24 -8.79
CA VAL A 111 16.77 -7.63 -8.64
C VAL A 111 17.03 -9.13 -8.87
N GLU A 112 15.97 -9.93 -8.97
CA GLU A 112 15.98 -11.36 -9.29
C GLU A 112 15.43 -11.61 -10.71
N GLY A 113 15.34 -10.58 -11.56
CA GLY A 113 14.93 -10.66 -12.95
C GLY A 113 13.49 -10.25 -13.25
N GLY A 114 12.71 -9.82 -12.25
CA GLY A 114 11.31 -9.42 -12.41
C GLY A 114 11.08 -7.99 -12.94
N GLY A 115 12.10 -7.34 -13.53
CA GLY A 115 11.95 -6.00 -14.10
C GLY A 115 11.28 -6.01 -15.48
N GLY A 116 10.57 -4.93 -15.85
CA GLY A 116 9.95 -4.76 -17.16
C GLY A 116 8.81 -5.75 -17.47
N VAL A 117 8.17 -6.27 -16.43
CA VAL A 117 7.10 -7.26 -16.56
C VAL A 117 5.75 -6.60 -16.88
N HIS A 118 4.86 -7.39 -17.48
CA HIS A 118 3.49 -6.97 -17.72
C HIS A 118 2.73 -6.82 -16.37
N TRP A 119 1.76 -5.90 -16.30
CA TRP A 119 0.98 -5.66 -15.07
C TRP A 119 0.30 -6.93 -14.51
N GLN A 120 0.05 -7.93 -15.34
CA GLN A 120 -0.51 -9.23 -14.91
C GLN A 120 0.43 -10.02 -13.99
N GLU A 121 1.74 -9.77 -14.08
CA GLU A 121 2.77 -10.38 -13.24
C GLU A 121 3.02 -9.60 -11.94
N LEU A 122 2.31 -8.50 -11.75
CA LEU A 122 2.26 -7.77 -10.49
C LEU A 122 1.14 -8.31 -9.61
N ARG A 123 1.30 -8.16 -8.29
CA ARG A 123 0.32 -8.53 -7.28
C ARG A 123 0.04 -7.37 -6.34
N THR A 124 -1.13 -7.35 -5.72
CA THR A 124 -1.42 -6.40 -4.64
C THR A 124 -0.82 -6.90 -3.33
N LEU A 125 0.04 -6.12 -2.70
CA LEU A 125 0.46 -6.33 -1.31
C LEU A 125 0.05 -5.14 -0.45
N CYS A 126 -0.45 -5.39 0.77
CA CYS A 126 -0.58 -4.33 1.75
C CYS A 126 0.81 -3.86 2.20
N SER A 127 0.93 -2.61 2.67
CA SER A 127 2.21 -2.00 3.02
C SER A 127 2.97 -2.81 4.10
N SER A 128 2.26 -3.46 5.01
CA SER A 128 2.84 -4.36 6.02
C SER A 128 3.46 -5.61 5.39
N CYS A 129 2.74 -6.30 4.50
CA CYS A 129 3.26 -7.47 3.77
C CYS A 129 4.40 -7.09 2.84
N HIS A 130 4.29 -6.00 2.09
CA HIS A 130 5.36 -5.50 1.22
C HIS A 130 6.65 -5.24 2.01
N ARG A 131 6.57 -4.59 3.19
CA ARG A 131 7.73 -4.40 4.09
C ARG A 131 8.36 -5.72 4.52
N ARG A 132 7.55 -6.72 4.86
CA ARG A 132 8.03 -8.06 5.26
C ARG A 132 8.76 -8.75 4.10
N GLU A 133 8.21 -8.73 2.90
CA GLU A 133 8.83 -9.29 1.70
C GLU A 133 10.15 -8.60 1.37
N THR A 134 10.19 -7.27 1.43
CA THR A 134 11.42 -6.48 1.21
C THR A 134 12.52 -6.84 2.22
N LYS A 135 12.17 -6.97 3.51
CA LYS A 135 13.12 -7.40 4.54
C LYS A 135 13.64 -8.83 4.31
N ALA A 136 12.76 -9.74 3.94
CA ALA A 136 13.13 -11.13 3.64
C ALA A 136 14.07 -11.20 2.42
N LEU A 137 13.79 -10.43 1.37
CA LEU A 137 14.66 -10.32 0.20
C LEU A 137 16.04 -9.77 0.58
N ALA A 138 16.10 -8.71 1.36
CA ALA A 138 17.35 -8.11 1.82
C ALA A 138 18.18 -9.11 2.63
N ALA A 139 17.53 -9.88 3.54
CA ALA A 139 18.21 -10.90 4.34
C ALA A 139 18.78 -12.05 3.47
N ARG A 140 18.00 -12.56 2.50
CA ARG A 140 18.48 -13.60 1.55
C ARG A 140 19.71 -13.11 0.76
N ARG A 141 19.67 -11.87 0.27
CA ARG A 141 20.79 -11.29 -0.50
C ARG A 141 22.02 -11.08 0.37
N ALA A 142 21.87 -10.66 1.62
CA ALA A 142 22.98 -10.52 2.55
C ALA A 142 23.63 -11.89 2.86
N ALA A 143 22.83 -12.93 3.09
CA ALA A 143 23.34 -14.29 3.29
C ALA A 143 24.10 -14.82 2.05
N ALA A 144 23.56 -14.61 0.85
CA ALA A 144 24.18 -15.03 -0.39
C ALA A 144 25.54 -14.33 -0.67
N ARG A 145 25.70 -13.07 -0.24
CA ARG A 145 26.98 -12.35 -0.34
C ARG A 145 28.04 -12.93 0.60
N LYS A 146 27.67 -13.26 1.84
CA LYS A 146 28.60 -13.86 2.82
C LYS A 146 29.13 -15.22 2.38
N ASN A 147 28.29 -16.00 1.65
CA ASN A 147 28.70 -17.32 1.17
C ASN A 147 29.60 -17.27 -0.09
N LYS A 148 29.80 -16.09 -0.70
CA LYS A 148 30.66 -15.88 -1.87
C LYS A 148 32.01 -15.26 -1.51
N SER A 149 32.21 -14.86 -0.26
CA SER A 149 33.47 -14.34 0.29
C SER A 149 34.23 -15.41 1.04
#